data_967e5b4dd26accf75da7cfff8b832320
#
_entry.id   967e5b4dd26accf75da7cfff8b832320
#
_cell.length_a   1.000
_cell.length_b   1.000
_cell.length_c   1.000
_cell.angle_alpha   90.00
_cell.angle_beta   90.00
_cell.angle_gamma   90.00
#
_symmetry.space_group_name_H-M   'P 1'
#
loop_
_entity.id
_entity.type
_entity.pdbx_description
1 polymer ?
#
loop_
_entity_poly.entity_id
_entity_poly.type
_entity_poly.pdbx_seq_one_letter_code
_entity_poly.pdbx_strand_id
1 'polypeptide(L)'
;MIGIRIVGRTFRPGWVPTLVAGAFIAATIALGDWQTRRAEEKLAAGRMLDEAARGPILQVPSARAEPAPFEHRRVAVRGTFVARDTLFLDNKVLHGVAGYQVVTPLRPEGGVTHVLVVRGWVAAGERSRLPDVRTPAGIQTIEGMAVVPSARFLELAPETTSGSLRQNLVLSREESNLGITLQPFVIEQTSEADDGLVRAWERPDMGAERHRSYALQWYSFATLAAVLYVVLGFKRNRSDEGR
;
A
#
# COMPACT_ATOMS: atom_id res chain seq x y z
N MET A 1 -41.32 -25.48 -29.50
CA MET A 1 -40.33 -25.46 -28.38
C MET A 1 -39.61 -26.81 -28.38
N ILE A 2 -38.30 -26.84 -28.75
CA ILE A 2 -37.52 -28.05 -28.80
C ILE A 2 -37.04 -28.35 -27.37
N GLY A 3 -37.66 -29.33 -26.72
CA GLY A 3 -37.24 -29.74 -25.37
C GLY A 3 -36.14 -30.77 -25.46
N ILE A 4 -34.98 -30.52 -24.84
CA ILE A 4 -33.87 -31.50 -24.74
C ILE A 4 -34.31 -32.59 -23.74
N ARG A 5 -34.41 -33.86 -24.17
CA ARG A 5 -34.69 -35.01 -23.32
C ARG A 5 -33.40 -35.73 -22.93
N ILE A 6 -33.17 -35.83 -21.60
CA ILE A 6 -32.08 -36.65 -21.05
C ILE A 6 -32.70 -37.56 -19.98
N VAL A 7 -32.60 -38.90 -20.18
CA VAL A 7 -32.99 -39.93 -19.18
C VAL A 7 -34.35 -39.64 -18.50
N GLY A 8 -35.47 -39.65 -19.27
CA GLY A 8 -36.83 -39.48 -18.70
C GLY A 8 -37.20 -38.13 -18.11
N ARG A 9 -36.33 -37.13 -18.29
CA ARG A 9 -36.58 -35.73 -17.83
C ARG A 9 -36.59 -34.77 -19.03
N THR A 10 -37.45 -33.77 -18.99
CA THR A 10 -37.54 -32.74 -20.03
C THR A 10 -37.18 -31.38 -19.44
N PHE A 11 -36.27 -30.66 -20.10
CA PHE A 11 -35.93 -29.29 -19.71
C PHE A 11 -37.08 -28.34 -20.06
N ARG A 12 -37.78 -27.83 -19.06
CA ARG A 12 -38.91 -26.88 -19.19
C ARG A 12 -38.85 -25.82 -18.09
N PRO A 13 -37.87 -24.90 -18.12
CA PRO A 13 -37.86 -23.79 -17.18
C PRO A 13 -39.05 -22.85 -17.47
N GLY A 14 -39.64 -22.29 -16.40
CA GLY A 14 -40.60 -21.22 -16.53
C GLY A 14 -39.95 -19.93 -16.99
N TRP A 15 -40.69 -19.02 -17.60
CA TRP A 15 -40.14 -17.73 -18.08
C TRP A 15 -39.62 -16.85 -16.91
N VAL A 16 -40.28 -16.84 -15.75
CA VAL A 16 -39.84 -16.07 -14.57
C VAL A 16 -38.50 -16.57 -14.02
N PRO A 17 -38.31 -17.89 -13.71
CA PRO A 17 -37.01 -18.41 -13.34
C PRO A 17 -35.91 -18.14 -14.38
N THR A 18 -36.23 -18.15 -15.66
CA THR A 18 -35.28 -17.85 -16.74
C THR A 18 -34.80 -16.40 -16.68
N LEU A 19 -35.74 -15.45 -16.53
CA LEU A 19 -35.41 -14.03 -16.41
C LEU A 19 -34.60 -13.74 -15.14
N VAL A 20 -35.01 -14.31 -14.01
CA VAL A 20 -34.29 -14.12 -12.73
C VAL A 20 -32.89 -14.69 -12.79
N ALA A 21 -32.73 -15.92 -13.29
CA ALA A 21 -31.41 -16.55 -13.43
C ALA A 21 -30.54 -15.77 -14.41
N GLY A 22 -31.07 -15.35 -15.57
CA GLY A 22 -30.36 -14.55 -16.54
C GLY A 22 -29.88 -13.20 -15.97
N ALA A 23 -30.78 -12.48 -15.27
CA ALA A 23 -30.44 -11.21 -14.63
C ALA A 23 -29.38 -11.40 -13.54
N PHE A 24 -29.49 -12.43 -12.70
CA PHE A 24 -28.52 -12.73 -11.65
C PHE A 24 -27.14 -13.07 -12.24
N ILE A 25 -27.10 -13.96 -13.25
CA ILE A 25 -25.86 -14.33 -13.93
C ILE A 25 -25.22 -13.11 -14.58
N ALA A 26 -25.98 -12.29 -15.30
CA ALA A 26 -25.48 -11.07 -15.91
C ALA A 26 -24.91 -10.08 -14.87
N ALA A 27 -25.61 -9.88 -13.75
CA ALA A 27 -25.15 -9.00 -12.68
C ALA A 27 -23.86 -9.52 -12.01
N THR A 28 -23.78 -10.83 -11.74
CA THR A 28 -22.57 -11.41 -11.12
C THR A 28 -21.37 -11.40 -12.05
N ILE A 29 -21.56 -11.62 -13.37
CA ILE A 29 -20.49 -11.46 -14.35
C ILE A 29 -20.02 -10.00 -14.41
N ALA A 30 -20.95 -9.04 -14.48
CA ALA A 30 -20.61 -7.62 -14.51
C ALA A 30 -19.81 -7.17 -13.27
N LEU A 31 -20.15 -7.69 -12.08
CA LEU A 31 -19.40 -7.45 -10.84
C LEU A 31 -18.02 -8.11 -10.87
N GLY A 32 -17.91 -9.33 -11.41
CA GLY A 32 -16.65 -10.01 -11.64
C GLY A 32 -15.72 -9.22 -12.56
N ASP A 33 -16.23 -8.75 -13.69
CA ASP A 33 -15.49 -7.93 -14.64
C ASP A 33 -15.06 -6.59 -14.04
N TRP A 34 -15.92 -5.95 -13.24
CA TRP A 34 -15.56 -4.73 -12.53
C TRP A 34 -14.41 -4.95 -11.55
N GLN A 35 -14.46 -6.03 -10.77
CA GLN A 35 -13.38 -6.39 -9.84
C GLN A 35 -12.07 -6.71 -10.58
N THR A 36 -12.16 -7.40 -11.71
CA THR A 36 -10.98 -7.73 -12.55
C THR A 36 -10.32 -6.45 -13.06
N ARG A 37 -11.10 -5.52 -13.63
CA ARG A 37 -10.58 -4.23 -14.08
C ARG A 37 -9.92 -3.45 -12.94
N ARG A 38 -10.55 -3.47 -11.74
CA ARG A 38 -9.99 -2.80 -10.58
C ARG A 38 -8.67 -3.39 -10.12
N ALA A 39 -8.52 -4.73 -10.18
CA ALA A 39 -7.25 -5.40 -9.91
C ALA A 39 -6.17 -4.99 -10.93
N GLU A 40 -6.51 -4.94 -12.22
CA GLU A 40 -5.59 -4.54 -13.29
C GLU A 40 -5.11 -3.08 -13.13
N GLU A 41 -6.01 -2.15 -12.82
CA GLU A 41 -5.66 -0.75 -12.52
C GLU A 41 -4.65 -0.66 -11.36
N LYS A 42 -4.88 -1.42 -10.29
CA LYS A 42 -3.98 -1.49 -9.13
C LYS A 42 -2.62 -2.06 -9.49
N LEU A 43 -2.57 -3.12 -10.28
CA LEU A 43 -1.32 -3.71 -10.76
C LEU A 43 -0.56 -2.77 -11.70
N ALA A 44 -1.27 -2.04 -12.56
CA ALA A 44 -0.66 -1.05 -13.44
C ALA A 44 -0.02 0.09 -12.65
N ALA A 45 -0.73 0.61 -11.63
CA ALA A 45 -0.18 1.62 -10.73
C ALA A 45 1.06 1.10 -9.98
N GLY A 46 1.04 -0.14 -9.47
CA GLY A 46 2.20 -0.76 -8.84
C GLY A 46 3.40 -0.87 -9.77
N ARG A 47 3.18 -1.29 -11.05
CA ARG A 47 4.25 -1.35 -12.05
C ARG A 47 4.87 0.02 -12.34
N MET A 48 4.06 1.08 -12.44
CA MET A 48 4.56 2.45 -12.63
C MET A 48 5.47 2.90 -11.48
N LEU A 49 5.11 2.56 -10.22
CA LEU A 49 5.95 2.84 -9.06
C LEU A 49 7.26 2.04 -9.10
N ASP A 50 7.21 0.76 -9.45
CA ASP A 50 8.39 -0.08 -9.60
C ASP A 50 9.33 0.41 -10.71
N GLU A 51 8.78 0.86 -11.84
CA GLU A 51 9.55 1.46 -12.94
C GLU A 51 10.20 2.79 -12.51
N ALA A 52 9.46 3.66 -11.82
CA ALA A 52 10.00 4.88 -11.26
C ALA A 52 11.16 4.59 -10.28
N ALA A 53 11.00 3.58 -9.44
CA ALA A 53 12.02 3.14 -8.49
C ALA A 53 13.28 2.54 -9.15
N ARG A 54 13.18 2.01 -10.37
CA ARG A 54 14.33 1.48 -11.14
C ARG A 54 15.03 2.53 -12.00
N GLY A 55 14.47 3.73 -12.07
CA GLY A 55 15.05 4.86 -12.82
C GLY A 55 16.42 5.28 -12.31
N PRO A 56 17.09 6.23 -13.00
CA PRO A 56 18.37 6.76 -12.56
C PRO A 56 18.25 7.42 -11.19
N ILE A 57 19.35 7.38 -10.43
CA ILE A 57 19.44 8.03 -9.12
C ILE A 57 19.48 9.55 -9.35
N LEU A 58 18.52 10.26 -8.75
CA LEU A 58 18.46 11.72 -8.79
C LEU A 58 19.25 12.31 -7.63
N GLN A 59 20.01 13.37 -7.88
CA GLN A 59 20.68 14.09 -6.80
C GLN A 59 19.69 15.04 -6.14
N VAL A 60 19.63 15.00 -4.81
CA VAL A 60 18.82 15.95 -4.04
C VAL A 60 19.48 17.32 -4.10
N PRO A 61 18.79 18.36 -4.59
CA PRO A 61 19.37 19.69 -4.69
C PRO A 61 19.55 20.32 -3.31
N SER A 62 20.52 21.24 -3.20
CA SER A 62 20.78 22.00 -1.98
C SER A 62 19.71 23.05 -1.67
N ALA A 63 18.96 23.49 -2.68
CA ALA A 63 17.78 24.35 -2.53
C ALA A 63 16.51 23.53 -2.39
N ARG A 64 15.42 24.14 -1.88
CA ARG A 64 14.11 23.47 -1.80
C ARG A 64 13.59 23.15 -3.19
N ALA A 65 13.27 21.89 -3.41
CA ALA A 65 12.79 21.36 -4.68
C ALA A 65 11.27 21.23 -4.73
N GLU A 66 10.73 21.13 -5.95
CA GLU A 66 9.38 20.62 -6.14
C GLU A 66 9.34 19.10 -5.87
N PRO A 67 8.32 18.56 -5.13
CA PRO A 67 8.31 17.17 -4.75
C PRO A 67 8.03 16.19 -5.90
N ALA A 68 7.21 16.58 -6.88
CA ALA A 68 6.69 15.69 -7.91
C ALA A 68 7.78 14.95 -8.74
N PRO A 69 8.91 15.57 -9.14
CA PRO A 69 9.96 14.86 -9.88
C PRO A 69 10.69 13.80 -9.05
N PHE A 70 10.62 13.88 -7.72
CA PHE A 70 11.35 13.00 -6.80
C PHE A 70 10.47 11.90 -6.22
N GLU A 71 9.15 12.06 -6.22
CA GLU A 71 8.23 11.13 -5.59
C GLU A 71 8.38 9.72 -6.14
N HIS A 72 8.60 8.76 -5.24
CA HIS A 72 8.86 7.34 -5.56
C HIS A 72 10.07 7.10 -6.47
N ARG A 73 11.05 8.02 -6.47
CA ARG A 73 12.29 7.88 -7.24
C ARG A 73 13.47 7.59 -6.31
N ARG A 74 14.45 6.87 -6.85
CA ARG A 74 15.75 6.71 -6.17
C ARG A 74 16.48 8.03 -6.15
N VAL A 75 16.95 8.41 -4.97
CA VAL A 75 17.68 9.65 -4.75
C VAL A 75 18.99 9.38 -4.03
N ALA A 76 19.96 10.28 -4.24
CA ALA A 76 21.17 10.34 -3.46
C ALA A 76 21.38 11.76 -2.93
N VAL A 77 21.92 11.84 -1.73
CA VAL A 77 22.32 13.10 -1.10
C VAL A 77 23.61 12.90 -0.34
N ARG A 78 24.51 13.85 -0.46
CA ARG A 78 25.74 13.92 0.31
C ARG A 78 25.65 15.04 1.34
N GLY A 79 25.90 14.72 2.62
CA GLY A 79 25.74 15.69 3.69
C GLY A 79 26.08 15.13 5.06
N THR A 80 25.78 15.91 6.09
CA THR A 80 26.05 15.55 7.50
C THR A 80 24.75 15.46 8.29
N PHE A 81 24.57 14.39 9.04
CA PHE A 81 23.41 14.23 9.94
C PHE A 81 23.45 15.22 11.10
N VAL A 82 22.29 15.78 11.46
CA VAL A 82 22.10 16.59 12.65
C VAL A 82 21.58 15.68 13.77
N ALA A 83 22.49 14.93 14.40
CA ALA A 83 22.17 13.85 15.34
C ALA A 83 21.29 14.27 16.51
N ARG A 84 21.45 15.51 17.03
CA ARG A 84 20.67 16.05 18.15
C ARG A 84 19.18 16.19 17.83
N ASP A 85 18.83 16.30 16.55
CA ASP A 85 17.47 16.52 16.06
C ASP A 85 16.84 15.20 15.55
N THR A 86 17.36 14.05 16.02
CA THR A 86 16.80 12.75 15.67
C THR A 86 15.42 12.56 16.28
N LEU A 87 14.47 12.10 15.47
CA LEU A 87 13.09 11.82 15.81
C LEU A 87 12.81 10.31 15.74
N PHE A 88 11.86 9.84 16.52
CA PHE A 88 11.38 8.47 16.54
C PHE A 88 9.89 8.45 16.20
N LEU A 89 9.53 7.80 15.09
CA LEU A 89 8.13 7.59 14.72
C LEU A 89 7.61 6.33 15.40
N ASP A 90 6.63 6.48 16.26
CA ASP A 90 6.00 5.40 17.04
C ASP A 90 5.06 4.54 16.20
N ASN A 91 4.61 3.44 16.80
CA ASN A 91 3.67 2.48 16.21
C ASN A 91 4.14 1.85 14.89
N LYS A 92 5.43 1.68 14.71
CA LYS A 92 6.02 1.00 13.55
C LYS A 92 6.27 -0.47 13.89
N VAL A 93 5.42 -1.35 13.34
CA VAL A 93 5.51 -2.79 13.56
C VAL A 93 6.32 -3.42 12.43
N LEU A 94 7.34 -4.19 12.75
CA LEU A 94 8.10 -5.00 11.80
C LEU A 94 8.10 -6.46 12.25
N HIS A 95 7.64 -7.36 11.38
CA HIS A 95 7.50 -8.82 11.67
C HIS A 95 6.77 -9.11 12.99
N GLY A 96 5.74 -8.33 13.32
CA GLY A 96 4.95 -8.49 14.55
C GLY A 96 5.58 -7.88 15.81
N VAL A 97 6.76 -7.27 15.72
CA VAL A 97 7.44 -6.59 16.81
C VAL A 97 7.19 -5.09 16.73
N ALA A 98 6.73 -4.49 17.83
CA ALA A 98 6.54 -3.04 17.92
C ALA A 98 7.89 -2.31 18.02
N GLY A 99 8.03 -1.20 17.34
CA GLY A 99 9.26 -0.41 17.30
C GLY A 99 9.05 1.00 16.80
N TYR A 100 10.17 1.62 16.46
CA TYR A 100 10.23 2.98 15.97
C TYR A 100 10.92 3.05 14.61
N GLN A 101 10.48 3.94 13.73
CA GLN A 101 11.30 4.40 12.63
C GLN A 101 12.13 5.60 13.09
N VAL A 102 13.43 5.54 12.84
CA VAL A 102 14.39 6.58 13.21
C VAL A 102 14.53 7.57 12.07
N VAL A 103 14.24 8.84 12.34
CA VAL A 103 14.30 9.93 11.36
C VAL A 103 15.33 10.95 11.84
N THR A 104 16.30 11.24 11.00
CA THR A 104 17.34 12.22 11.33
C THR A 104 17.46 13.27 10.21
N PRO A 105 17.44 14.57 10.51
CA PRO A 105 17.71 15.59 9.51
C PRO A 105 19.15 15.46 8.98
N LEU A 106 19.31 15.56 7.67
CA LEU A 106 20.60 15.61 7.02
C LEU A 106 20.75 16.97 6.34
N ARG A 107 21.83 17.66 6.63
CA ARG A 107 22.22 18.92 5.96
C ARG A 107 23.09 18.58 4.75
N PRO A 108 22.61 18.82 3.52
CA PRO A 108 23.41 18.61 2.31
C PRO A 108 24.67 19.47 2.28
N GLU A 109 25.74 18.99 1.66
CA GLU A 109 26.94 19.79 1.43
C GLU A 109 26.60 21.05 0.61
N GLY A 110 27.08 22.20 1.07
CA GLY A 110 26.86 23.49 0.41
C GLY A 110 25.42 24.00 0.43
N GLY A 111 24.51 23.32 1.18
CA GLY A 111 23.09 23.68 1.25
C GLY A 111 22.63 24.13 2.64
N VAL A 112 21.51 24.84 2.66
CA VAL A 112 20.81 25.25 3.89
C VAL A 112 19.48 24.50 4.07
N THR A 113 18.92 23.94 2.99
CA THR A 113 17.70 23.16 3.02
C THR A 113 18.01 21.72 3.43
N HIS A 114 17.52 21.29 4.58
CA HIS A 114 17.75 19.94 5.09
C HIS A 114 16.79 18.95 4.43
N VAL A 115 17.11 17.66 4.49
CA VAL A 115 16.20 16.58 4.13
C VAL A 115 16.06 15.63 5.31
N LEU A 116 14.85 15.21 5.63
CA LEU A 116 14.63 14.19 6.65
C LEU A 116 14.94 12.82 6.05
N VAL A 117 15.82 12.08 6.71
CA VAL A 117 16.18 10.71 6.32
C VAL A 117 15.54 9.75 7.31
N VAL A 118 14.62 8.92 6.83
CA VAL A 118 14.11 7.76 7.56
C VAL A 118 15.16 6.67 7.44
N ARG A 119 16.01 6.55 8.46
CA ARG A 119 17.22 5.74 8.44
C ARG A 119 16.96 4.25 8.54
N GLY A 120 15.90 3.86 9.22
CA GLY A 120 15.53 2.48 9.42
C GLY A 120 14.63 2.29 10.64
N TRP A 121 14.36 1.04 10.95
CA TRP A 121 13.54 0.63 12.08
C TRP A 121 14.40 0.04 13.22
N VAL A 122 13.95 0.26 14.46
CA VAL A 122 14.53 -0.32 15.67
C VAL A 122 13.41 -0.81 16.60
N ALA A 123 13.61 -1.94 17.29
CA ALA A 123 12.65 -2.45 18.26
C ALA A 123 12.49 -1.49 19.44
N ALA A 124 11.26 -1.37 19.96
CA ALA A 124 10.94 -0.42 21.05
C ALA A 124 11.67 -0.76 22.37
N GLY A 125 12.04 -2.01 22.60
CA GLY A 125 12.63 -2.41 23.87
C GLY A 125 11.71 -2.09 25.06
N GLU A 126 12.29 -1.54 26.13
CA GLU A 126 11.52 -0.99 27.25
C GLU A 126 10.90 0.35 26.84
N ARG A 127 9.57 0.44 26.83
CA ARG A 127 8.82 1.64 26.39
C ARG A 127 9.06 2.89 27.26
N SER A 128 9.71 2.75 28.41
CA SER A 128 10.05 3.86 29.29
C SER A 128 11.20 4.72 28.76
N ARG A 129 11.99 4.20 27.82
CA ARG A 129 13.17 4.88 27.26
C ARG A 129 13.25 4.67 25.77
N LEU A 130 13.54 5.74 25.03
CA LEU A 130 13.84 5.63 23.59
C LEU A 130 15.13 4.88 23.38
N PRO A 131 15.22 4.05 22.31
CA PRO A 131 16.44 3.33 21.97
C PRO A 131 17.62 4.28 21.75
N ASP A 132 18.79 3.87 22.19
CA ASP A 132 20.04 4.56 21.83
C ASP A 132 20.45 4.16 20.42
N VAL A 133 20.48 5.12 19.51
CA VAL A 133 20.76 4.89 18.10
C VAL A 133 22.00 5.67 17.68
N ARG A 134 23.03 4.92 17.25
CA ARG A 134 24.23 5.52 16.71
C ARG A 134 23.93 6.30 15.43
N THR A 135 24.34 7.57 15.38
CA THR A 135 24.29 8.39 14.17
C THR A 135 25.68 8.54 13.60
N PRO A 136 25.92 8.14 12.33
CA PRO A 136 27.23 8.28 11.68
C PRO A 136 27.68 9.73 11.68
N ALA A 137 28.92 9.95 12.09
CA ALA A 137 29.54 11.28 12.10
C ALA A 137 30.18 11.62 10.74
N GLY A 138 30.39 12.92 10.49
CA GLY A 138 31.02 13.42 9.28
C GLY A 138 30.08 13.37 8.05
N ILE A 139 30.68 13.55 6.88
CA ILE A 139 29.95 13.57 5.62
C ILE A 139 29.59 12.15 5.22
N GLN A 140 28.31 11.94 4.98
CA GLN A 140 27.72 10.66 4.53
C GLN A 140 27.16 10.81 3.12
N THR A 141 27.21 9.76 2.32
CA THR A 141 26.44 9.64 1.08
C THR A 141 25.28 8.69 1.35
N ILE A 142 24.08 9.22 1.29
CA ILE A 142 22.84 8.47 1.56
C ILE A 142 22.11 8.24 0.26
N GLU A 143 21.83 6.97 -0.03
CA GLU A 143 20.92 6.58 -1.11
C GLU A 143 19.62 6.04 -0.52
N GLY A 144 18.51 6.32 -1.21
CA GLY A 144 17.21 5.86 -0.76
C GLY A 144 16.09 6.17 -1.73
N MET A 145 14.87 5.96 -1.27
CA MET A 145 13.64 6.29 -1.97
C MET A 145 13.09 7.61 -1.45
N ALA A 146 12.83 8.56 -2.34
CA ALA A 146 12.12 9.78 -1.94
C ALA A 146 10.63 9.51 -1.82
N VAL A 147 10.06 9.86 -0.68
CA VAL A 147 8.64 9.68 -0.36
C VAL A 147 8.05 11.00 0.13
N VAL A 148 6.92 11.39 -0.44
CA VAL A 148 6.17 12.56 0.05
C VAL A 148 5.22 12.08 1.14
N PRO A 149 5.44 12.48 2.42
CA PRO A 149 4.53 12.09 3.49
C PRO A 149 3.13 12.64 3.23
N SER A 150 2.11 11.78 3.33
CA SER A 150 0.73 12.22 3.16
C SER A 150 0.33 13.14 4.32
N ALA A 151 -0.17 14.33 4.02
CA ALA A 151 -0.67 15.28 5.03
C ALA A 151 -2.06 14.88 5.60
N ARG A 152 -2.67 13.80 5.10
CA ARG A 152 -4.01 13.35 5.49
C ARG A 152 -3.91 12.29 6.58
N PHE A 153 -3.66 12.72 7.81
CA PHE A 153 -3.85 11.87 8.99
C PHE A 153 -5.16 12.30 9.68
N LEU A 154 -5.96 11.31 10.08
CA LEU A 154 -7.07 11.55 10.99
C LEU A 154 -6.45 11.76 12.39
N GLU A 155 -6.26 12.98 12.80
CA GLU A 155 -5.84 13.29 14.18
C GLU A 155 -7.03 13.06 15.11
N LEU A 156 -7.04 11.90 15.78
CA LEU A 156 -8.07 11.56 16.78
C LEU A 156 -7.86 12.32 18.12
N ALA A 157 -6.70 12.91 18.32
CA ALA A 157 -6.36 13.77 19.44
C ALA A 157 -5.20 14.71 19.05
N PRO A 158 -5.06 15.89 19.70
CA PRO A 158 -3.88 16.73 19.55
C PRO A 158 -2.64 15.90 19.86
N GLU A 159 -1.71 15.81 18.94
CA GLU A 159 -0.46 15.08 19.15
C GLU A 159 0.30 15.74 20.29
N THR A 160 0.46 15.03 21.40
CA THR A 160 1.33 15.46 22.49
C THR A 160 2.77 15.30 22.01
N THR A 161 3.29 16.36 21.40
CA THR A 161 4.67 16.44 20.93
C THR A 161 5.57 16.48 22.16
N SER A 162 5.98 15.33 22.67
CA SER A 162 6.90 15.24 23.81
C SER A 162 8.29 14.84 23.32
N GLY A 163 9.24 15.76 23.38
CA GLY A 163 10.63 15.49 23.04
C GLY A 163 10.83 15.05 21.57
N SER A 164 11.52 13.94 21.38
CA SER A 164 11.87 13.37 20.06
C SER A 164 10.86 12.36 19.52
N LEU A 165 9.78 12.04 20.25
CA LEU A 165 8.78 11.05 19.85
C LEU A 165 7.68 11.67 18.99
N ARG A 166 7.29 11.00 17.90
CA ARG A 166 6.22 11.42 17.00
C ARG A 166 5.33 10.24 16.67
N GLN A 167 4.04 10.46 16.52
CA GLN A 167 3.11 9.48 15.96
C GLN A 167 3.07 9.57 14.43
N ASN A 168 3.08 10.79 13.92
CA ASN A 168 3.04 11.09 12.50
C ASN A 168 4.14 12.07 12.11
N LEU A 169 4.62 11.96 10.87
CA LEU A 169 5.62 12.88 10.34
C LEU A 169 4.94 13.95 9.47
N VAL A 170 4.83 15.15 10.01
CA VAL A 170 4.28 16.33 9.31
C VAL A 170 5.43 17.32 9.07
N LEU A 171 5.89 17.43 7.82
CA LEU A 171 7.08 18.21 7.47
C LEU A 171 7.00 19.67 7.90
N SER A 172 5.87 20.36 7.71
CA SER A 172 5.68 21.76 8.11
C SER A 172 5.76 21.97 9.62
N ARG A 173 5.30 20.99 10.40
CA ARG A 173 5.41 21.01 11.86
C ARG A 173 6.86 20.84 12.29
N GLU A 174 7.59 19.91 11.64
CA GLU A 174 9.00 19.67 11.97
C GLU A 174 9.90 20.85 11.50
N GLU A 175 9.59 21.51 10.39
CA GLU A 175 10.25 22.78 10.01
C GLU A 175 10.15 23.82 11.14
N SER A 176 8.94 23.98 11.71
CA SER A 176 8.70 24.94 12.80
C SER A 176 9.40 24.52 14.11
N ASN A 177 9.33 23.21 14.46
CA ASN A 177 9.91 22.69 15.70
C ASN A 177 11.45 22.76 15.70
N LEU A 178 12.07 22.47 14.56
CA LEU A 178 13.51 22.42 14.43
C LEU A 178 14.13 23.77 14.01
N GLY A 179 13.31 24.72 13.55
CA GLY A 179 13.78 26.01 13.06
C GLY A 179 14.64 25.91 11.80
N ILE A 180 14.38 24.91 10.95
CA ILE A 180 15.13 24.63 9.71
C ILE A 180 14.19 24.52 8.51
N THR A 181 14.69 24.82 7.32
CA THR A 181 13.95 24.57 6.08
C THR A 181 14.16 23.13 5.64
N LEU A 182 13.08 22.42 5.31
CA LEU A 182 13.11 21.03 4.87
C LEU A 182 12.79 20.89 3.37
N GLN A 183 13.32 19.84 2.75
CA GLN A 183 12.79 19.37 1.47
C GLN A 183 11.35 18.88 1.66
N PRO A 184 10.48 19.03 0.63
CA PRO A 184 9.05 18.63 0.74
C PRO A 184 8.84 17.11 0.64
N PHE A 185 9.89 16.32 0.80
CA PHE A 185 9.88 14.86 0.83
C PHE A 185 10.89 14.34 1.87
N VAL A 186 10.77 13.09 2.24
CA VAL A 186 11.73 12.36 3.07
C VAL A 186 12.47 11.33 2.22
N ILE A 187 13.61 10.85 2.71
CA ILE A 187 14.36 9.77 2.07
C ILE A 187 14.26 8.53 2.96
N GLU A 188 13.63 7.48 2.47
CA GLU A 188 13.74 6.14 3.08
C GLU A 188 15.08 5.54 2.67
N GLN A 189 16.03 5.52 3.61
CA GLN A 189 17.40 5.10 3.35
C GLN A 189 17.47 3.63 2.95
N THR A 190 18.10 3.35 1.81
CA THR A 190 18.38 1.99 1.35
C THR A 190 19.86 1.64 1.40
N SER A 191 20.75 2.66 1.41
CA SER A 191 22.18 2.45 1.59
C SER A 191 22.47 1.86 2.97
N GLU A 192 23.42 0.92 3.03
CA GLU A 192 23.85 0.29 4.29
C GLU A 192 24.57 1.29 5.19
N ALA A 193 24.44 1.11 6.49
CA ALA A 193 25.18 1.84 7.50
C ALA A 193 25.32 0.97 8.76
N ASP A 194 26.45 1.11 9.46
CA ASP A 194 26.72 0.42 10.74
C ASP A 194 26.07 1.20 11.90
N ASP A 195 24.74 1.20 11.94
CA ASP A 195 23.94 1.93 12.93
C ASP A 195 22.92 1.05 13.66
N GLY A 196 22.88 -0.26 13.36
CA GLY A 196 21.99 -1.23 13.99
C GLY A 196 20.52 -1.12 13.58
N LEU A 197 20.19 -0.31 12.57
CA LEU A 197 18.83 -0.12 12.09
C LEU A 197 18.46 -1.10 10.98
N VAL A 198 17.23 -1.59 11.01
CA VAL A 198 16.69 -2.48 9.96
C VAL A 198 16.05 -1.64 8.86
N ARG A 199 16.51 -1.83 7.62
CA ARG A 199 16.02 -1.14 6.42
C ARG A 199 15.09 -2.04 5.61
N ALA A 200 13.95 -2.37 6.21
CA ALA A 200 12.89 -3.14 5.56
C ALA A 200 11.70 -2.22 5.27
N TRP A 201 11.68 -1.67 4.06
CA TRP A 201 10.61 -0.78 3.63
C TRP A 201 9.46 -1.60 3.04
N GLU A 202 8.28 -1.49 3.64
CA GLU A 202 7.08 -2.12 3.10
C GLU A 202 6.71 -1.44 1.77
N ARG A 203 6.57 -2.25 0.73
CA ARG A 203 6.00 -1.76 -0.52
C ARG A 203 4.51 -1.50 -0.31
N PRO A 204 3.97 -0.41 -0.86
CA PRO A 204 2.55 -0.17 -0.79
C PRO A 204 1.78 -1.37 -1.36
N ASP A 205 1.03 -2.08 -0.50
CA ASP A 205 0.09 -3.10 -0.99
C ASP A 205 -1.05 -2.39 -1.72
N MET A 206 -1.05 -2.50 -3.04
CA MET A 206 -2.08 -1.91 -3.90
C MET A 206 -3.43 -2.64 -3.74
N GLY A 207 -3.48 -3.75 -3.01
CA GLY A 207 -4.71 -4.50 -2.75
C GLY A 207 -5.27 -5.22 -3.98
N ALA A 208 -4.47 -5.46 -5.01
CA ALA A 208 -4.90 -6.11 -6.24
C ALA A 208 -5.40 -7.55 -6.01
N GLU A 209 -4.74 -8.29 -5.12
CA GLU A 209 -5.11 -9.67 -4.79
C GLU A 209 -6.50 -9.77 -4.14
N ARG A 210 -6.90 -8.78 -3.36
CA ARG A 210 -8.24 -8.71 -2.78
C ARG A 210 -9.31 -8.59 -3.88
N HIS A 211 -9.09 -7.74 -4.85
CA HIS A 211 -9.99 -7.59 -5.99
C HIS A 211 -10.06 -8.86 -6.85
N ARG A 212 -8.95 -9.56 -7.07
CA ARG A 212 -8.92 -10.86 -7.75
C ARG A 212 -9.73 -11.92 -7.01
N SER A 213 -9.60 -12.00 -5.69
CA SER A 213 -10.38 -12.92 -4.87
C SER A 213 -11.88 -12.65 -4.96
N TYR A 214 -12.29 -11.39 -4.94
CA TYR A 214 -13.69 -11.01 -5.15
C TYR A 214 -14.18 -11.32 -6.57
N ALA A 215 -13.36 -11.09 -7.61
CA ALA A 215 -13.72 -11.46 -8.98
C ALA A 215 -14.01 -12.96 -9.10
N LEU A 216 -13.14 -13.80 -8.52
CA LEU A 216 -13.34 -15.25 -8.48
C LEU A 216 -14.65 -15.64 -7.79
N GLN A 217 -15.00 -14.99 -6.67
CA GLN A 217 -16.26 -15.25 -5.97
C GLN A 217 -17.47 -14.92 -6.86
N TRP A 218 -17.47 -13.78 -7.55
CA TRP A 218 -18.55 -13.37 -8.43
C TRP A 218 -18.74 -14.31 -9.61
N TYR A 219 -17.64 -14.74 -10.27
CA TYR A 219 -17.71 -15.73 -11.35
C TYR A 219 -18.17 -17.11 -10.85
N SER A 220 -17.79 -17.49 -9.62
CA SER A 220 -18.27 -18.72 -8.99
C SER A 220 -19.77 -18.68 -8.75
N PHE A 221 -20.33 -17.54 -8.31
CA PHE A 221 -21.77 -17.37 -8.17
C PHE A 221 -22.49 -17.43 -9.52
N ALA A 222 -21.96 -16.82 -10.58
CA ALA A 222 -22.50 -16.92 -11.92
C ALA A 222 -22.56 -18.35 -12.40
N THR A 223 -21.46 -19.10 -12.22
CA THR A 223 -21.35 -20.53 -12.59
C THR A 223 -22.34 -21.38 -11.81
N LEU A 224 -22.41 -21.18 -10.48
CA LEU A 224 -23.35 -21.93 -9.62
C LEU A 224 -24.80 -21.65 -10.03
N ALA A 225 -25.16 -20.40 -10.30
CA ALA A 225 -26.50 -20.04 -10.75
C ALA A 225 -26.85 -20.68 -12.08
N ALA A 226 -25.90 -20.71 -13.04
CA ALA A 226 -26.10 -21.38 -14.32
C ALA A 226 -26.31 -22.90 -14.15
N VAL A 227 -25.49 -23.54 -13.32
CA VAL A 227 -25.64 -24.97 -13.01
C VAL A 227 -26.98 -25.26 -12.35
N LEU A 228 -27.37 -24.49 -11.33
CA LEU A 228 -28.65 -24.65 -10.65
C LEU A 228 -29.83 -24.42 -11.60
N TYR A 229 -29.76 -23.40 -12.44
CA TYR A 229 -30.78 -23.14 -13.46
C TYR A 229 -30.98 -24.36 -14.39
N VAL A 230 -29.88 -24.93 -14.86
CA VAL A 230 -29.94 -26.14 -15.72
C VAL A 230 -30.51 -27.33 -14.94
N VAL A 231 -29.99 -27.63 -13.74
CA VAL A 231 -30.41 -28.78 -12.94
C VAL A 231 -31.89 -28.68 -12.55
N LEU A 232 -32.33 -27.51 -12.05
CA LEU A 232 -33.70 -27.28 -11.61
C LEU A 232 -34.68 -27.12 -12.79
N GLY A 233 -34.21 -26.79 -13.97
CA GLY A 233 -34.99 -26.73 -15.21
C GLY A 233 -35.45 -28.06 -15.73
N PHE A 234 -34.80 -29.19 -15.31
CA PHE A 234 -35.20 -30.52 -15.70
C PHE A 234 -36.34 -31.06 -14.82
N LYS A 235 -37.54 -31.24 -15.40
CA LYS A 235 -38.74 -31.81 -14.74
C LYS A 235 -38.93 -33.24 -15.14
N ARG A 236 -39.31 -34.10 -14.15
CA ARG A 236 -39.69 -35.49 -14.39
C ARG A 236 -41.01 -35.55 -15.18
N ASN A 237 -41.07 -36.38 -16.21
CA ASN A 237 -42.33 -36.60 -16.92
C ASN A 237 -43.28 -37.41 -16.06
N ARG A 238 -44.44 -36.83 -15.72
CA ARG A 238 -45.50 -37.47 -14.92
C ARG A 238 -46.28 -38.57 -15.67
N SER A 239 -45.90 -38.91 -16.89
CA SER A 239 -46.64 -39.83 -17.75
C SER A 239 -46.34 -41.32 -17.54
N ASP A 240 -45.49 -41.73 -16.58
CA ASP A 240 -45.14 -43.15 -16.37
C ASP A 240 -45.75 -43.77 -15.09
N GLU A 241 -46.66 -43.09 -14.39
CA GLU A 241 -47.31 -43.64 -13.20
C GLU A 241 -48.74 -44.13 -13.43
N GLY A 242 -49.10 -44.40 -14.67
CA GLY A 242 -50.46 -44.88 -15.06
C GLY A 242 -50.44 -46.03 -16.07
N ARG A 243 -49.77 -47.14 -15.74
CA ARG A 243 -49.99 -48.44 -16.35
C ARG A 243 -49.64 -49.56 -15.39
#